data_a638e2349f969331e6a6ef3f35ca1e18
#
_entry.id   a638e2349f969331e6a6ef3f35ca1e18
#
_cell.length_a   1.000
_cell.length_b   1.000
_cell.length_c   1.000
_cell.angle_alpha   90.00
_cell.angle_beta   90.00
_cell.angle_gamma   90.00
#
_symmetry.space_group_name_H-M   'P 1'
#
loop_
_entity.id
_entity.type
_entity.pdbx_description
1 polymer ?
#
loop_
_entity_poly.entity_id
_entity_poly.type
_entity_poly.pdbx_seq_one_letter_code
_entity_poly.pdbx_strand_id
1 'polypeptide(L)'
;DYVGPSGATNNELLELLSALYNGEMRPVRRPSDEADLGRMIPYRRASFGLDAMELRGSGGADFAAILSLKDYPDATSPGLLDALLRLPCEMVVSESFAPHDRQVARERIDLAIRRLRSADEEAMAERAELAAARDALGTGAVSFGDHHLTVLVRERSLDRLDDAAAMCAAALADTGAIAVREDTNLEPAFWGQFPGNEQYLVRRAMISSANMASFGSLHGFALGKAEGNHWGDAVTLLETTSATPFFFNFHHGDLGNFSVIG
;
A
#
# COMPACT_ATOMS: atom_id res chain seq x y z
N ASP A 1 -3.85 22.77 -4.29
CA ASP A 1 -5.32 22.73 -4.20
C ASP A 1 -5.89 22.14 -5.48
N TYR A 2 -6.54 21.00 -5.38
CA TYR A 2 -7.33 20.46 -6.47
C TYR A 2 -8.73 21.10 -6.42
N VAL A 3 -9.08 21.80 -7.48
CA VAL A 3 -10.43 22.31 -7.66
C VAL A 3 -11.18 21.31 -8.53
N GLY A 4 -12.14 20.60 -7.94
CA GLY A 4 -12.97 19.65 -8.68
C GLY A 4 -13.85 20.34 -9.75
N PRO A 5 -14.52 19.56 -10.62
CA PRO A 5 -15.38 20.10 -11.69
C PRO A 5 -16.51 21.01 -11.20
N SER A 6 -16.90 20.90 -9.93
CA SER A 6 -17.89 21.77 -9.27
C SER A 6 -17.36 23.10 -8.77
N GLY A 7 -16.04 23.37 -8.92
CA GLY A 7 -15.39 24.53 -8.32
C GLY A 7 -15.20 24.46 -6.80
N ALA A 8 -15.59 23.36 -6.16
CA ALA A 8 -15.36 23.13 -4.74
C ALA A 8 -13.90 22.77 -4.48
N THR A 9 -13.32 23.32 -3.41
CA THR A 9 -11.96 22.96 -2.98
C THR A 9 -11.99 21.54 -2.40
N ASN A 10 -11.14 20.66 -2.94
CA ASN A 10 -11.01 19.29 -2.46
C ASN A 10 -9.87 19.21 -1.45
N ASN A 11 -10.15 18.67 -0.26
CA ASN A 11 -9.20 18.46 0.81
C ASN A 11 -8.77 16.98 0.96
N GLU A 12 -9.07 16.13 -0.02
CA GLU A 12 -8.83 14.69 0.05
C GLU A 12 -7.39 14.33 0.42
N LEU A 13 -6.39 15.07 -0.09
CA LEU A 13 -5.00 14.84 0.28
C LEU A 13 -4.76 15.08 1.79
N LEU A 14 -5.34 16.13 2.35
CA LEU A 14 -5.21 16.44 3.79
C LEU A 14 -5.95 15.40 4.64
N GLU A 15 -7.09 14.95 4.18
CA GLU A 15 -7.88 13.88 4.81
C GLU A 15 -7.13 12.56 4.77
N LEU A 16 -6.48 12.22 3.63
CA LEU A 16 -5.62 11.06 3.52
C LEU A 16 -4.43 11.13 4.49
N LEU A 17 -3.70 12.25 4.53
CA LEU A 17 -2.58 12.43 5.46
C LEU A 17 -3.03 12.35 6.91
N SER A 18 -4.21 12.91 7.22
CA SER A 18 -4.82 12.80 8.55
C SER A 18 -5.19 11.36 8.89
N ALA A 19 -5.75 10.62 7.94
CA ALA A 19 -6.08 9.21 8.12
C ALA A 19 -4.84 8.34 8.34
N LEU A 20 -3.78 8.57 7.57
CA LEU A 20 -2.50 7.87 7.73
C LEU A 20 -1.92 8.06 9.14
N TYR A 21 -2.00 9.28 9.68
CA TYR A 21 -1.46 9.57 11.01
C TYR A 21 -2.40 9.09 12.13
N ASN A 22 -3.68 9.51 12.08
CA ASN A 22 -4.61 9.34 13.20
C ASN A 22 -5.36 8.01 13.18
N GLY A 23 -5.34 7.31 12.03
CA GLY A 23 -6.01 6.05 11.88
C GLY A 23 -7.50 6.12 11.58
N GLU A 24 -8.02 7.27 11.22
CA GLU A 24 -9.43 7.43 10.86
C GLU A 24 -9.61 8.54 9.82
N MET A 25 -10.52 8.31 8.87
CA MET A 25 -10.91 9.33 7.90
C MET A 25 -11.86 10.32 8.56
N ARG A 26 -11.46 11.57 8.61
CA ARG A 26 -12.30 12.69 9.06
C ARG A 26 -12.13 13.89 8.13
N PRO A 27 -13.20 14.68 7.94
CA PRO A 27 -13.09 15.93 7.20
C PRO A 27 -12.06 16.86 7.83
N VAL A 28 -11.11 17.34 7.03
CA VAL A 28 -10.09 18.29 7.45
C VAL A 28 -10.45 19.67 6.89
N ARG A 29 -10.48 20.67 7.77
CA ARG A 29 -10.68 22.06 7.34
C ARG A 29 -9.47 22.51 6.53
N ARG A 30 -9.73 23.28 5.48
CA ARG A 30 -8.66 23.91 4.71
C ARG A 30 -7.79 24.77 5.63
N PRO A 31 -6.49 24.55 5.69
CA PRO A 31 -5.57 25.40 6.44
C PRO A 31 -5.46 26.78 5.79
N SER A 32 -5.08 27.79 6.57
CA SER A 32 -4.57 29.05 6.02
C SER A 32 -3.21 28.79 5.35
N ASP A 33 -2.82 29.67 4.43
CA ASP A 33 -1.57 29.50 3.65
C ASP A 33 -0.29 29.47 4.54
N GLU A 34 -0.39 29.92 5.78
CA GLU A 34 0.71 29.92 6.78
C GLU A 34 0.59 28.77 7.81
N ALA A 35 -0.37 27.86 7.65
CA ALA A 35 -0.61 26.81 8.63
C ALA A 35 0.46 25.71 8.59
N ASP A 36 0.94 25.34 9.77
CA ASP A 36 1.82 24.20 9.97
C ASP A 36 0.99 22.90 9.97
N LEU A 37 1.07 22.13 8.89
CA LEU A 37 0.36 20.87 8.74
C LEU A 37 0.72 19.86 9.84
N GLY A 38 1.98 19.88 10.31
CA GLY A 38 2.43 19.01 11.39
C GLY A 38 1.71 19.25 12.71
N ARG A 39 1.14 20.44 12.89
CA ARG A 39 0.32 20.78 14.07
C ARG A 39 -1.18 20.60 13.82
N MET A 40 -1.62 20.68 12.58
CA MET A 40 -3.03 20.58 12.24
C MET A 40 -3.53 19.15 12.09
N ILE A 41 -2.72 18.31 11.47
CA ILE A 41 -3.10 16.95 11.10
C ILE A 41 -3.15 16.03 12.33
N PRO A 42 -2.15 16.00 13.23
CA PRO A 42 -2.16 15.13 14.39
C PRO A 42 -3.18 15.60 15.45
N TYR A 43 -4.17 14.78 15.75
CA TYR A 43 -5.07 15.00 16.90
C TYR A 43 -5.07 13.79 17.86
N ARG A 44 -4.40 12.69 17.48
CA ARG A 44 -4.07 11.57 18.34
C ARG A 44 -2.59 11.60 18.69
N ARG A 45 -2.25 11.10 19.87
CA ARG A 45 -0.86 10.94 20.30
C ARG A 45 -0.36 9.58 19.86
N ALA A 46 0.68 9.55 19.04
CA ALA A 46 1.43 8.36 18.72
C ALA A 46 2.50 8.09 19.79
N SER A 47 2.60 6.85 20.24
CA SER A 47 3.63 6.38 21.15
C SER A 47 4.17 5.06 20.62
N PHE A 48 5.49 5.00 20.41
CA PHE A 48 6.15 3.84 19.84
C PHE A 48 6.68 2.94 20.96
N GLY A 49 6.27 1.67 20.94
CA GLY A 49 6.80 0.60 21.78
C GLY A 49 7.92 -0.16 21.08
N LEU A 50 8.14 -1.41 21.46
CA LEU A 50 9.16 -2.27 20.84
C LEU A 50 8.71 -2.69 19.44
N ASP A 51 7.56 -3.35 19.33
CA ASP A 51 7.04 -4.00 18.10
C ASP A 51 5.57 -3.63 17.81
N ALA A 52 5.03 -2.68 18.57
CA ALA A 52 3.72 -2.09 18.40
C ALA A 52 3.74 -0.62 18.80
N MET A 53 2.88 0.18 18.17
CA MET A 53 2.64 1.57 18.53
C MET A 53 1.22 1.75 19.05
N GLU A 54 1.03 2.76 19.89
CA GLU A 54 -0.28 3.18 20.42
C GLU A 54 -0.66 4.54 19.81
N LEU A 55 -1.90 4.63 19.32
CA LEU A 55 -2.53 5.85 18.87
C LEU A 55 -3.64 6.22 19.84
N ARG A 56 -3.37 7.14 20.78
CA ARG A 56 -4.30 7.52 21.84
C ARG A 56 -5.01 8.83 21.51
N GLY A 57 -6.33 8.80 21.55
CA GLY A 57 -7.20 9.96 21.38
C GLY A 57 -8.31 10.03 22.42
N SER A 58 -9.22 10.98 22.27
CA SER A 58 -10.37 11.15 23.17
C SER A 58 -11.35 9.97 23.18
N GLY A 59 -11.39 9.19 22.09
CA GLY A 59 -12.24 8.01 21.94
C GLY A 59 -11.62 6.70 22.41
N GLY A 60 -10.39 6.73 22.95
CA GLY A 60 -9.65 5.54 23.37
C GLY A 60 -8.27 5.41 22.72
N ALA A 61 -7.73 4.22 22.77
CA ALA A 61 -6.46 3.87 22.16
C ALA A 61 -6.67 2.76 21.12
N ASP A 62 -5.99 2.92 19.99
CA ASP A 62 -5.78 1.85 19.00
C ASP A 62 -4.30 1.49 19.00
N PHE A 63 -4.01 0.25 18.63
CA PHE A 63 -2.65 -0.27 18.51
C PHE A 63 -2.37 -0.57 17.06
N ALA A 64 -1.12 -0.34 16.63
CA ALA A 64 -0.70 -0.67 15.28
C ALA A 64 0.66 -1.36 15.27
N ALA A 65 0.86 -2.24 14.31
CA ALA A 65 2.13 -2.88 13.99
C ALA A 65 2.42 -2.70 12.50
N ILE A 66 3.69 -2.74 12.13
CA ILE A 66 4.12 -2.60 10.74
C ILE A 66 4.87 -3.85 10.33
N LEU A 67 4.48 -4.42 9.21
CA LEU A 67 5.17 -5.48 8.51
C LEU A 67 5.90 -4.86 7.32
N SER A 68 7.20 -5.07 7.21
CA SER A 68 7.98 -4.63 6.05
C SER A 68 8.39 -5.83 5.22
N LEU A 69 8.34 -5.68 3.90
CA LEU A 69 8.84 -6.68 2.97
C LEU A 69 10.36 -6.75 3.08
N LYS A 70 10.88 -7.95 3.42
CA LYS A 70 12.32 -8.22 3.59
C LYS A 70 12.88 -8.92 2.36
N ASP A 71 12.24 -10.02 1.95
CA ASP A 71 12.63 -10.77 0.76
C ASP A 71 11.44 -10.85 -0.20
N TYR A 72 11.73 -10.77 -1.48
CA TYR A 72 10.75 -10.73 -2.56
C TYR A 72 10.45 -12.12 -3.08
N PRO A 73 9.23 -12.37 -3.62
CA PRO A 73 8.92 -13.64 -4.26
C PRO A 73 9.75 -13.83 -5.53
N ASP A 74 10.06 -15.09 -5.86
CA ASP A 74 10.81 -15.45 -7.06
C ASP A 74 10.11 -15.02 -8.35
N ALA A 75 8.78 -15.01 -8.35
CA ALA A 75 7.97 -14.55 -9.48
C ALA A 75 6.85 -13.64 -9.01
N THR A 76 6.53 -12.64 -9.81
CA THR A 76 5.42 -11.72 -9.55
C THR A 76 4.38 -11.78 -10.65
N SER A 77 3.12 -11.58 -10.28
CA SER A 77 1.99 -11.49 -11.22
C SER A 77 1.01 -10.41 -10.76
N PRO A 78 0.25 -9.81 -11.67
CA PRO A 78 -0.80 -8.85 -11.30
C PRO A 78 -1.75 -9.44 -10.26
N GLY A 79 -2.11 -8.66 -9.24
CA GLY A 79 -2.97 -9.10 -8.14
C GLY A 79 -2.26 -9.90 -7.06
N LEU A 80 -0.93 -9.86 -7.00
CA LEU A 80 -0.12 -10.58 -6.01
C LEU A 80 -0.58 -10.34 -4.57
N LEU A 81 -1.01 -9.13 -4.24
CA LEU A 81 -1.47 -8.74 -2.91
C LEU A 81 -2.99 -8.80 -2.70
N ASP A 82 -3.76 -9.35 -3.65
CA ASP A 82 -5.22 -9.41 -3.53
C ASP A 82 -5.69 -10.20 -2.31
N ALA A 83 -4.89 -11.14 -1.82
CA ALA A 83 -5.18 -11.88 -0.60
C ALA A 83 -5.27 -10.94 0.63
N LEU A 84 -4.46 -9.88 0.69
CA LEU A 84 -4.52 -8.89 1.77
C LEU A 84 -5.88 -8.17 1.81
N LEU A 85 -6.46 -7.87 0.65
CA LEU A 85 -7.76 -7.18 0.55
C LEU A 85 -8.94 -7.97 1.10
N ARG A 86 -8.75 -9.27 1.39
CA ARG A 86 -9.78 -10.17 1.94
C ARG A 86 -9.65 -10.37 3.43
N LEU A 87 -8.60 -9.85 4.05
CA LEU A 87 -8.38 -10.02 5.48
C LEU A 87 -9.34 -9.14 6.29
N PRO A 88 -9.92 -9.66 7.37
CA PRO A 88 -10.87 -8.94 8.20
C PRO A 88 -10.18 -8.03 9.22
N CYS A 89 -9.21 -7.24 8.77
CA CYS A 89 -8.48 -6.29 9.62
C CYS A 89 -8.27 -4.96 8.89
N GLU A 90 -8.14 -3.91 9.67
CA GLU A 90 -7.84 -2.58 9.14
C GLU A 90 -6.34 -2.48 8.83
N MET A 91 -6.01 -2.12 7.59
CA MET A 91 -4.61 -2.01 7.18
C MET A 91 -4.37 -0.84 6.22
N VAL A 92 -3.13 -0.40 6.19
CA VAL A 92 -2.60 0.53 5.20
C VAL A 92 -1.42 -0.14 4.51
N VAL A 93 -1.50 -0.33 3.20
CA VAL A 93 -0.38 -0.78 2.39
C VAL A 93 0.29 0.44 1.79
N SER A 94 1.56 0.64 2.12
CA SER A 94 2.37 1.74 1.59
C SER A 94 3.45 1.17 0.70
N GLU A 95 3.46 1.62 -0.54
CA GLU A 95 4.41 1.23 -1.56
C GLU A 95 5.14 2.46 -2.10
N SER A 96 6.43 2.34 -2.32
CA SER A 96 7.23 3.36 -3.00
C SER A 96 8.21 2.74 -3.98
N PHE A 97 8.47 3.46 -5.07
CA PHE A 97 9.42 3.04 -6.09
C PHE A 97 10.23 4.26 -6.56
N ALA A 98 11.54 4.20 -6.35
CA ALA A 98 12.48 5.23 -6.78
C ALA A 98 13.27 4.71 -8.00
N PRO A 99 12.91 5.12 -9.24
CA PRO A 99 13.61 4.67 -10.44
C PRO A 99 15.06 5.13 -10.45
N HIS A 100 15.95 4.22 -10.87
CA HIS A 100 17.36 4.52 -11.10
C HIS A 100 17.60 4.94 -12.54
N ASP A 101 18.64 5.76 -12.73
CA ASP A 101 19.17 5.97 -14.05
C ASP A 101 19.60 4.64 -14.68
N ARG A 102 19.36 4.51 -16.00
CA ARG A 102 19.66 3.28 -16.74
C ARG A 102 21.08 2.78 -16.53
N GLN A 103 22.06 3.69 -16.45
CA GLN A 103 23.46 3.36 -16.25
C GLN A 103 23.68 2.75 -14.86
N VAL A 104 23.11 3.35 -13.81
CA VAL A 104 23.19 2.85 -12.43
C VAL A 104 22.55 1.48 -12.29
N ALA A 105 21.36 1.30 -12.87
CA ALA A 105 20.66 0.01 -12.86
C ALA A 105 21.50 -1.08 -13.57
N ARG A 106 22.08 -0.76 -14.73
CA ARG A 106 22.94 -1.69 -15.48
C ARG A 106 24.16 -2.11 -14.67
N GLU A 107 24.86 -1.16 -14.04
CA GLU A 107 26.03 -1.43 -13.21
C GLU A 107 25.73 -2.35 -12.03
N ARG A 108 24.57 -2.14 -11.38
CA ARG A 108 24.09 -3.02 -10.29
C ARG A 108 23.78 -4.43 -10.78
N ILE A 109 23.09 -4.59 -11.91
CA ILE A 109 22.81 -5.90 -12.52
C ILE A 109 24.12 -6.61 -12.92
N ASP A 110 25.04 -5.89 -13.58
CA ASP A 110 26.33 -6.45 -13.97
C ASP A 110 27.18 -6.86 -12.75
N LEU A 111 27.07 -6.14 -11.63
CA LEU A 111 27.70 -6.52 -10.37
C LEU A 111 27.09 -7.80 -9.79
N ALA A 112 25.75 -7.94 -9.81
CA ALA A 112 25.05 -9.14 -9.37
C ALA A 112 25.46 -10.36 -10.23
N ILE A 113 25.48 -10.22 -11.55
CA ILE A 113 25.93 -11.28 -12.47
C ILE A 113 27.38 -11.70 -12.14
N ARG A 114 28.28 -10.75 -11.89
CA ARG A 114 29.68 -11.06 -11.50
C ARG A 114 29.78 -11.83 -10.20
N ARG A 115 28.96 -11.47 -9.19
CA ARG A 115 28.94 -12.19 -7.90
C ARG A 115 28.47 -13.63 -8.06
N LEU A 116 27.45 -13.87 -8.87
CA LEU A 116 26.95 -15.21 -9.17
C LEU A 116 27.89 -16.06 -10.03
N ARG A 117 28.83 -15.46 -10.79
CA ARG A 117 29.84 -16.20 -11.55
C ARG A 117 30.84 -16.94 -10.66
N SER A 118 31.00 -16.52 -9.43
CA SER A 118 31.86 -17.16 -8.45
C SER A 118 31.14 -18.23 -7.59
N ALA A 119 29.85 -18.41 -7.79
CA ALA A 119 29.01 -19.42 -7.14
C ALA A 119 28.74 -20.60 -8.07
N ASP A 120 28.35 -21.76 -7.52
CA ASP A 120 28.23 -23.06 -8.19
C ASP A 120 27.14 -23.12 -9.30
N GLU A 121 27.00 -24.30 -9.93
CA GLU A 121 26.09 -24.58 -11.07
C GLU A 121 24.61 -24.19 -10.83
N GLU A 122 24.14 -24.22 -9.57
CA GLU A 122 22.78 -23.80 -9.19
C GLU A 122 22.47 -22.34 -9.55
N ALA A 123 23.48 -21.48 -9.64
CA ALA A 123 23.32 -20.07 -10.04
C ALA A 123 23.16 -19.86 -11.56
N MET A 124 23.06 -20.90 -12.39
CA MET A 124 22.93 -20.72 -13.85
C MET A 124 21.58 -20.14 -14.25
N ALA A 125 20.48 -20.59 -13.64
CA ALA A 125 19.14 -20.08 -13.91
C ALA A 125 19.04 -18.60 -13.52
N GLU A 126 19.48 -18.25 -12.32
CA GLU A 126 19.49 -16.87 -11.81
C GLU A 126 20.35 -15.92 -12.68
N ARG A 127 21.49 -16.42 -13.18
CA ARG A 127 22.32 -15.66 -14.14
C ARG A 127 21.60 -15.40 -15.47
N ALA A 128 20.84 -16.38 -15.96
CA ALA A 128 20.07 -16.22 -17.19
C ALA A 128 18.96 -15.19 -17.01
N GLU A 129 18.29 -15.18 -15.87
CA GLU A 129 17.26 -14.19 -15.52
C GLU A 129 17.85 -12.79 -15.42
N LEU A 130 18.98 -12.63 -14.75
CA LEU A 130 19.67 -11.33 -14.66
C LEU A 130 20.15 -10.84 -16.04
N ALA A 131 20.59 -11.75 -16.92
CA ALA A 131 20.96 -11.39 -18.29
C ALA A 131 19.73 -10.90 -19.08
N ALA A 132 18.60 -11.60 -18.98
CA ALA A 132 17.34 -11.18 -19.59
C ALA A 132 16.85 -9.83 -19.03
N ALA A 133 16.95 -9.61 -17.71
CA ALA A 133 16.65 -8.36 -17.07
C ALA A 133 17.52 -7.20 -17.60
N ARG A 134 18.81 -7.44 -17.81
CA ARG A 134 19.73 -6.46 -18.40
C ARG A 134 19.36 -6.13 -19.84
N ASP A 135 18.95 -7.11 -20.62
CA ASP A 135 18.55 -6.90 -22.02
C ASP A 135 17.23 -6.12 -22.09
N ALA A 136 16.26 -6.43 -21.22
CA ALA A 136 15.01 -5.67 -21.08
C ALA A 136 15.25 -4.22 -20.69
N LEU A 137 16.19 -3.96 -19.76
CA LEU A 137 16.64 -2.60 -19.43
C LEU A 137 17.29 -1.91 -20.63
N GLY A 138 18.13 -2.63 -21.40
CA GLY A 138 18.82 -2.11 -22.59
C GLY A 138 17.84 -1.67 -23.67
N THR A 139 16.79 -2.43 -23.92
CA THR A 139 15.71 -2.12 -24.89
C THR A 139 14.75 -1.03 -24.40
N GLY A 140 14.75 -0.72 -23.11
CA GLY A 140 13.80 0.21 -22.49
C GLY A 140 12.42 -0.40 -22.22
N ALA A 141 12.30 -1.72 -22.27
CA ALA A 141 11.05 -2.43 -21.94
C ALA A 141 10.68 -2.31 -20.47
N VAL A 142 11.69 -2.22 -19.59
CA VAL A 142 11.52 -2.00 -18.14
C VAL A 142 12.52 -0.97 -17.63
N SER A 143 12.19 -0.34 -16.52
CA SER A 143 13.13 0.40 -15.67
C SER A 143 13.38 -0.38 -14.38
N PHE A 144 14.46 -0.09 -13.68
CA PHE A 144 14.75 -0.64 -12.36
C PHE A 144 14.82 0.47 -11.33
N GLY A 145 14.42 0.18 -10.12
CA GLY A 145 14.43 1.16 -9.03
C GLY A 145 14.42 0.50 -7.68
N ASP A 146 14.71 1.29 -6.65
CA ASP A 146 14.57 0.85 -5.27
C ASP A 146 13.09 0.86 -4.89
N HIS A 147 12.58 -0.31 -4.54
CA HIS A 147 11.21 -0.54 -4.08
C HIS A 147 11.17 -0.75 -2.58
N HIS A 148 10.10 -0.28 -1.96
CA HIS A 148 9.80 -0.48 -0.56
C HIS A 148 8.30 -0.74 -0.41
N LEU A 149 7.94 -1.70 0.45
CA LEU A 149 6.56 -2.01 0.77
C LEU A 149 6.41 -2.30 2.26
N THR A 150 5.42 -1.68 2.87
CA THR A 150 5.01 -1.93 4.25
C THR A 150 3.49 -2.13 4.34
N VAL A 151 3.08 -2.93 5.32
CA VAL A 151 1.68 -3.11 5.71
C VAL A 151 1.56 -2.69 7.17
N LEU A 152 0.92 -1.56 7.41
CA LEU A 152 0.53 -1.13 8.75
C LEU A 152 -0.82 -1.78 9.07
N VAL A 153 -0.88 -2.54 10.13
CA VAL A 153 -2.10 -3.20 10.64
C VAL A 153 -2.53 -2.50 11.92
N ARG A 154 -3.84 -2.32 12.10
CA ARG A 154 -4.39 -1.62 13.25
C ARG A 154 -5.53 -2.39 13.90
N GLU A 155 -5.51 -2.42 15.24
CA GLU A 155 -6.53 -3.07 16.04
C GLU A 155 -6.72 -2.37 17.41
N ARG A 156 -7.83 -2.69 18.06
CA ARG A 156 -8.19 -2.08 19.35
C ARG A 156 -7.57 -2.74 20.57
N SER A 157 -6.91 -3.87 20.42
CA SER A 157 -6.19 -4.57 21.50
C SER A 157 -4.92 -5.21 20.93
N LEU A 158 -3.92 -5.43 21.79
CA LEU A 158 -2.67 -6.07 21.39
C LEU A 158 -2.86 -7.50 20.94
N ASP A 159 -3.72 -8.28 21.61
CA ASP A 159 -3.98 -9.68 21.22
C ASP A 159 -4.55 -9.76 19.80
N ARG A 160 -5.54 -8.89 19.47
CA ARG A 160 -6.10 -8.85 18.12
C ARG A 160 -5.11 -8.31 17.10
N LEU A 161 -4.22 -7.39 17.50
CA LEU A 161 -3.16 -6.88 16.64
C LEU A 161 -2.18 -7.99 16.27
N ASP A 162 -1.82 -8.84 17.22
CA ASP A 162 -0.92 -9.97 16.98
C ASP A 162 -1.57 -10.98 16.01
N ASP A 163 -2.85 -11.30 16.19
CA ASP A 163 -3.59 -12.15 15.26
C ASP A 163 -3.66 -11.54 13.85
N ALA A 164 -4.00 -10.26 13.74
CA ALA A 164 -4.11 -9.57 12.47
C ALA A 164 -2.74 -9.46 11.76
N ALA A 165 -1.67 -9.16 12.50
CA ALA A 165 -0.31 -9.12 11.96
C ALA A 165 0.13 -10.52 11.46
N ALA A 166 -0.21 -11.58 12.20
CA ALA A 166 0.07 -12.95 11.79
C ALA A 166 -0.70 -13.34 10.51
N MET A 167 -1.97 -12.96 10.39
CA MET A 167 -2.75 -13.17 9.15
C MET A 167 -2.14 -12.43 7.96
N CYS A 168 -1.73 -11.18 8.12
CA CYS A 168 -1.05 -10.42 7.05
C CYS A 168 0.30 -11.06 6.67
N ALA A 169 1.10 -11.47 7.66
CA ALA A 169 2.37 -12.14 7.41
C ALA A 169 2.19 -13.47 6.65
N ALA A 170 1.16 -14.26 7.00
CA ALA A 170 0.82 -15.50 6.31
C ALA A 170 0.40 -15.23 4.86
N ALA A 171 -0.48 -14.25 4.62
CA ALA A 171 -0.92 -13.89 3.27
C ALA A 171 0.25 -13.40 2.39
N LEU A 172 1.23 -12.70 2.96
CA LEU A 172 2.45 -12.33 2.25
C LEU A 172 3.35 -13.56 1.99
N ALA A 173 3.49 -14.45 2.98
CA ALA A 173 4.27 -15.67 2.82
C ALA A 173 3.71 -16.61 1.74
N ASP A 174 2.38 -16.67 1.58
CA ASP A 174 1.72 -17.44 0.51
C ASP A 174 2.10 -16.96 -0.90
N THR A 175 2.55 -15.72 -1.05
CA THR A 175 3.09 -15.20 -2.32
C THR A 175 4.56 -15.59 -2.57
N GLY A 176 5.23 -16.22 -1.60
CA GLY A 176 6.67 -16.46 -1.59
C GLY A 176 7.48 -15.30 -1.02
N ALA A 177 6.85 -14.22 -0.57
CA ALA A 177 7.53 -13.09 0.05
C ALA A 177 7.83 -13.36 1.53
N ILE A 178 8.89 -12.74 2.06
CA ILE A 178 9.17 -12.74 3.50
C ILE A 178 8.93 -11.33 4.04
N ALA A 179 7.93 -11.21 4.89
CA ALA A 179 7.68 -10.00 5.65
C ALA A 179 8.19 -10.14 7.08
N VAL A 180 8.65 -9.04 7.66
CA VAL A 180 9.08 -8.97 9.05
C VAL A 180 8.30 -7.90 9.78
N ARG A 181 7.84 -8.22 10.99
CA ARG A 181 7.28 -7.22 11.90
C ARG A 181 8.41 -6.31 12.38
N GLU A 182 8.22 -5.01 12.22
CA GLU A 182 9.22 -4.03 12.60
C GLU A 182 9.24 -3.83 14.11
N ASP A 183 10.45 -3.81 14.65
CA ASP A 183 10.77 -3.51 16.05
C ASP A 183 11.57 -2.21 16.13
N THR A 184 12.89 -2.30 16.05
CA THR A 184 13.79 -1.14 16.09
C THR A 184 13.49 -0.09 15.02
N ASN A 185 12.94 -0.52 13.88
CA ASN A 185 12.59 0.36 12.76
C ASN A 185 11.09 0.71 12.75
N LEU A 186 10.32 0.42 13.80
CA LEU A 186 8.89 0.68 13.84
C LEU A 186 8.56 2.17 13.62
N GLU A 187 9.23 3.06 14.34
CA GLU A 187 9.01 4.50 14.19
C GLU A 187 9.46 5.02 12.82
N PRO A 188 10.67 4.71 12.29
CA PRO A 188 11.01 5.06 10.92
C PRO A 188 10.02 4.51 9.89
N ALA A 189 9.60 3.25 9.99
CA ALA A 189 8.64 2.66 9.06
C ALA A 189 7.28 3.37 9.08
N PHE A 190 6.82 3.82 10.26
CA PHE A 190 5.63 4.66 10.37
C PHE A 190 5.78 6.00 9.63
N TRP A 191 6.89 6.69 9.80
CA TRP A 191 7.12 7.96 9.13
C TRP A 191 7.39 7.80 7.63
N GLY A 192 7.95 6.65 7.21
CA GLY A 192 8.22 6.33 5.81
C GLY A 192 6.98 6.21 4.93
N GLN A 193 5.79 5.99 5.50
CA GLN A 193 4.54 5.94 4.72
C GLN A 193 4.07 7.31 4.22
N PHE A 194 4.61 8.41 4.77
CA PHE A 194 4.23 9.75 4.36
C PHE A 194 5.05 10.21 3.16
N PRO A 195 4.42 10.81 2.14
CA PRO A 195 5.13 11.36 0.99
C PRO A 195 6.20 12.40 1.40
N GLY A 196 7.37 12.32 0.79
CA GLY A 196 8.49 13.21 1.09
C GLY A 196 9.40 12.74 2.23
N ASN A 197 9.12 11.59 2.83
CA ASN A 197 9.86 11.03 3.95
C ASN A 197 10.75 9.84 3.53
N GLU A 198 11.30 9.85 2.32
CA GLU A 198 12.11 8.75 1.76
C GLU A 198 13.33 8.37 2.62
N GLN A 199 13.82 9.30 3.44
CA GLN A 199 14.91 9.06 4.37
C GLN A 199 14.61 8.00 5.44
N TYR A 200 13.32 7.77 5.73
CA TYR A 200 12.86 6.78 6.70
C TYR A 200 12.57 5.40 6.11
N LEU A 201 12.72 5.24 4.80
CA LEU A 201 12.54 3.94 4.12
C LEU A 201 13.76 3.05 4.39
N VAL A 202 13.61 2.09 5.30
CA VAL A 202 14.75 1.29 5.81
C VAL A 202 15.02 0.01 5.02
N ARG A 203 13.98 -0.60 4.42
CA ARG A 203 14.09 -1.84 3.66
C ARG A 203 13.78 -1.56 2.19
N ARG A 204 14.81 -1.50 1.38
CA ARG A 204 14.70 -1.27 -0.06
C ARG A 204 15.33 -2.40 -0.82
N ALA A 205 14.70 -2.83 -1.91
CA ALA A 205 15.28 -3.76 -2.86
C ALA A 205 15.14 -3.23 -4.29
N MET A 206 16.15 -3.48 -5.10
CA MET A 206 16.09 -3.11 -6.51
C MET A 206 15.27 -4.15 -7.27
N ILE A 207 14.13 -3.73 -7.80
CA ILE A 207 13.25 -4.55 -8.65
C ILE A 207 12.97 -3.85 -9.97
N SER A 208 12.39 -4.58 -10.92
CA SER A 208 11.93 -3.99 -12.18
C SER A 208 10.59 -3.26 -12.00
N SER A 209 10.30 -2.30 -12.88
CA SER A 209 9.01 -1.61 -12.94
C SER A 209 7.85 -2.59 -13.23
N ALA A 210 8.10 -3.69 -13.92
CA ALA A 210 7.11 -4.75 -14.15
C ALA A 210 6.78 -5.50 -12.85
N ASN A 211 7.80 -5.83 -12.05
CA ASN A 211 7.60 -6.48 -10.76
C ASN A 211 6.89 -5.52 -9.77
N MET A 212 7.29 -4.25 -9.71
CA MET A 212 6.63 -3.21 -8.93
C MET A 212 5.14 -3.12 -9.26
N ALA A 213 4.78 -3.10 -10.54
CA ALA A 213 3.38 -3.05 -10.96
C ALA A 213 2.53 -4.25 -10.52
N SER A 214 3.17 -5.37 -10.15
CA SER A 214 2.48 -6.56 -9.63
C SER A 214 2.12 -6.44 -8.14
N PHE A 215 2.82 -5.60 -7.39
CA PHE A 215 2.50 -5.29 -5.99
C PHE A 215 1.38 -4.25 -5.89
N GLY A 216 1.25 -3.34 -6.87
CA GLY A 216 0.15 -2.39 -6.93
C GLY A 216 -1.16 -3.09 -7.28
N SER A 217 -2.13 -3.09 -6.35
CA SER A 217 -3.50 -3.47 -6.68
C SER A 217 -4.17 -2.31 -7.40
N LEU A 218 -4.13 -2.33 -8.74
CA LEU A 218 -4.72 -1.27 -9.58
C LEU A 218 -6.23 -1.41 -9.75
N HIS A 219 -6.85 -2.33 -9.04
CA HIS A 219 -8.30 -2.53 -8.99
C HIS A 219 -8.78 -2.40 -7.54
N GLY A 220 -10.01 -1.98 -7.40
CA GLY A 220 -10.72 -1.92 -6.13
C GLY A 220 -12.09 -2.56 -6.29
N PHE A 221 -12.70 -2.91 -5.18
CA PHE A 221 -14.10 -3.35 -5.21
C PHE A 221 -15.00 -2.13 -5.31
N ALA A 222 -15.95 -2.19 -6.25
CA ALA A 222 -16.94 -1.13 -6.38
C ALA A 222 -17.72 -0.98 -5.08
N LEU A 223 -17.76 0.24 -4.55
CA LEU A 223 -18.51 0.56 -3.34
C LEU A 223 -19.94 1.00 -3.65
N GLY A 224 -20.21 1.49 -4.86
CA GLY A 224 -21.45 2.17 -5.19
C GLY A 224 -21.54 3.54 -4.52
N LYS A 225 -22.75 4.10 -4.47
CA LYS A 225 -23.02 5.38 -3.78
C LYS A 225 -24.20 5.20 -2.84
N ALA A 226 -24.00 5.50 -1.55
CA ALA A 226 -25.07 5.48 -0.56
C ALA A 226 -26.13 6.54 -0.88
N GLU A 227 -25.67 7.74 -1.21
CA GLU A 227 -26.49 8.94 -1.48
C GLU A 227 -26.04 9.65 -2.77
N GLY A 228 -26.85 10.55 -3.28
CA GLY A 228 -26.51 11.35 -4.45
C GLY A 228 -26.49 10.59 -5.79
N ASN A 229 -27.18 9.48 -5.89
CA ASN A 229 -27.47 8.82 -7.16
C ASN A 229 -28.53 9.64 -7.92
N HIS A 230 -28.51 9.55 -9.24
CA HIS A 230 -29.41 10.35 -10.10
C HIS A 230 -30.91 10.15 -9.80
N TRP A 231 -31.31 8.95 -9.40
CA TRP A 231 -32.70 8.55 -9.14
C TRP A 231 -32.99 8.24 -7.66
N GLY A 232 -32.21 8.81 -6.74
CA GLY A 232 -32.40 8.63 -5.30
C GLY A 232 -31.26 7.84 -4.65
N ASP A 233 -31.40 7.60 -3.36
CA ASP A 233 -30.39 6.91 -2.56
C ASP A 233 -30.27 5.43 -2.93
N ALA A 234 -29.27 4.75 -2.37
CA ALA A 234 -29.10 3.30 -2.55
C ALA A 234 -30.35 2.55 -2.06
N VAL A 235 -30.81 1.60 -2.87
CA VAL A 235 -32.01 0.80 -2.55
C VAL A 235 -31.69 -0.25 -1.51
N THR A 236 -30.47 -0.80 -1.53
CA THR A 236 -30.03 -1.84 -0.61
C THR A 236 -28.51 -1.90 -0.54
N LEU A 237 -28.03 -2.56 0.50
CA LEU A 237 -26.62 -2.88 0.68
C LEU A 237 -26.42 -4.35 0.30
N LEU A 238 -25.56 -4.61 -0.67
CA LEU A 238 -25.13 -5.93 -1.08
C LEU A 238 -23.71 -6.18 -0.62
N GLU A 239 -23.27 -7.41 -0.74
CA GLU A 239 -21.91 -7.82 -0.46
C GLU A 239 -21.21 -8.16 -1.79
N THR A 240 -19.98 -7.68 -1.97
CA THR A 240 -19.15 -8.04 -3.12
C THR A 240 -18.57 -9.44 -2.94
N THR A 241 -17.95 -9.98 -3.98
CA THR A 241 -17.22 -11.27 -3.91
C THR A 241 -16.04 -11.26 -2.95
N SER A 242 -15.66 -10.09 -2.43
CA SER A 242 -14.60 -9.89 -1.44
C SER A 242 -15.11 -9.54 -0.05
N ALA A 243 -16.39 -9.81 0.20
CA ALA A 243 -17.05 -9.51 1.46
C ALA A 243 -17.04 -8.00 1.85
N THR A 244 -16.90 -7.11 0.86
CA THR A 244 -17.00 -5.67 1.08
C THR A 244 -18.41 -5.16 0.78
N PRO A 245 -18.87 -4.08 1.45
CA PRO A 245 -20.21 -3.53 1.22
C PRO A 245 -20.30 -2.89 -0.18
N PHE A 246 -21.45 -3.05 -0.83
CA PHE A 246 -21.78 -2.40 -2.10
C PHE A 246 -23.14 -1.73 -2.00
N PHE A 247 -23.17 -0.41 -2.09
CA PHE A 247 -24.41 0.38 -2.13
C PHE A 247 -25.05 0.26 -3.50
N PHE A 248 -26.10 -0.57 -3.58
CA PHE A 248 -26.75 -0.91 -4.84
C PHE A 248 -27.88 0.07 -5.18
N ASN A 249 -27.92 0.51 -6.45
CA ASN A 249 -29.05 1.19 -7.03
C ASN A 249 -29.37 0.55 -8.39
N PHE A 250 -30.66 0.54 -8.76
CA PHE A 250 -31.10 0.01 -10.05
C PHE A 250 -30.71 0.86 -11.24
N HIS A 251 -30.29 2.09 -11.02
CA HIS A 251 -29.98 3.07 -12.05
C HIS A 251 -28.49 3.38 -12.07
N HIS A 252 -27.93 3.54 -13.27
CA HIS A 252 -26.56 4.00 -13.47
C HIS A 252 -26.59 5.21 -14.43
N GLY A 253 -26.28 6.40 -13.93
CA GLY A 253 -26.48 7.64 -14.70
C GLY A 253 -27.93 7.77 -15.16
N ASP A 254 -28.14 7.97 -16.46
CA ASP A 254 -29.47 8.08 -17.08
C ASP A 254 -30.14 6.74 -17.44
N LEU A 255 -29.42 5.62 -17.18
CA LEU A 255 -29.93 4.28 -17.49
C LEU A 255 -30.87 3.80 -16.38
N GLY A 256 -32.15 3.70 -16.68
CA GLY A 256 -33.18 3.21 -15.77
C GLY A 256 -33.60 1.75 -16.00
N ASN A 257 -33.04 1.09 -17.02
CA ASN A 257 -33.40 -0.28 -17.39
C ASN A 257 -32.20 -1.19 -17.06
N PHE A 258 -32.47 -2.32 -16.40
CA PHE A 258 -31.48 -3.34 -16.11
C PHE A 258 -32.09 -4.74 -16.32
N SER A 259 -31.24 -5.71 -16.59
CA SER A 259 -31.61 -7.12 -16.71
C SER A 259 -30.77 -7.95 -15.73
N VAL A 260 -31.43 -8.86 -15.03
CA VAL A 260 -30.76 -9.86 -14.22
C VAL A 260 -30.82 -11.17 -14.99
N ILE A 261 -29.64 -11.73 -15.29
CA ILE A 261 -29.53 -13.01 -16.02
C ILE A 261 -28.80 -13.95 -15.04
N GLY A 262 -29.47 -15.04 -14.71
CA GLY A 262 -28.96 -16.08 -13.83
C GLY A 262 -28.75 -17.41 -14.56
#